data_fee86a896fa19b0f873f2d8417dc68a3
#
_entry.id   fee86a896fa19b0f873f2d8417dc68a3
#
_cell.length_a   1.000
_cell.length_b   1.000
_cell.length_c   1.000
_cell.angle_alpha   90.00
_cell.angle_beta   90.00
_cell.angle_gamma   90.00
#
_symmetry.space_group_name_H-M   'P 1'
#
loop_
_entity.id
_entity.type
_entity.pdbx_description
1 polymer ?
#
loop_
_entity_poly.entity_id
_entity_poly.type
_entity_poly.pdbx_seq_one_letter_code
_entity_poly.pdbx_strand_id
1 'polypeptide(L)'
;MSKPRTRIASQLGIALAVILAVVISGSTLFALRSLDASNLVIREEHMSSEARLLADQLNTFHSTLRDSTQRLSGLFEKRFAGGLTLQADKPVTVAGTPTPGLYLRDAALNNDFTEVDEFRSLTAGVATIFVRSGDDLIRISTSLSKQDGTRAIGTVLDRKGAAYERLMAGQSYVGKAVLFDRYYMTQYSPVRDSSGKIIAALFVGFDYTDAQKTQFDNLKNFRIGSTGSLALLDEKGSWLVPPAGVKSQEGAAKAVADLASKPGKAQFWSEGNDDYYSVGQPFAGGPWTVIASMPRDEISEVTWNVGTQLAIGSLLAMIIAVVSAIWLLRSKLRPLSELVRQADALGAGDLSVRLNVTSNDEIGQLSGSFNKMSEALSSMVSHIRTAAQEVSSRAHALSGLSGGAYEGMEQQSGEITSMAGAVEEFSATSMNIADNMSNTERLAQENAQQTRIGRTSMEEASSSLQQIATSLSSTAKVIDTLGQRSQEIGSIVGVITSIADQTNLLALNAAIEAARAGEQGRGFAVVADXSTPPSKQHVPVNKAAALP
;
A
#
# COMPACT_ATOMS: atom_id res chain seq x y z
N MET A 1 -19.01 73.83 -10.04
CA MET A 1 -17.92 72.80 -10.01
C MET A 1 -18.22 71.72 -11.05
N SER A 2 -17.56 71.77 -12.20
CA SER A 2 -17.73 70.66 -13.19
C SER A 2 -17.08 69.41 -12.67
N LYS A 3 -17.83 68.29 -12.69
CA LYS A 3 -17.30 66.94 -12.37
C LYS A 3 -16.04 66.70 -13.20
N PRO A 4 -14.97 66.22 -12.61
CA PRO A 4 -13.78 65.93 -13.40
C PRO A 4 -14.14 64.92 -14.50
N ARG A 5 -13.91 65.30 -15.75
CA ARG A 5 -14.14 64.44 -16.91
C ARG A 5 -13.14 63.25 -16.83
N THR A 6 -13.63 62.09 -16.41
CA THR A 6 -12.81 60.87 -16.45
C THR A 6 -12.53 60.54 -17.91
N ARG A 7 -11.26 60.31 -18.22
CA ARG A 7 -10.83 59.94 -19.57
C ARG A 7 -11.46 58.58 -19.96
N ILE A 8 -11.92 58.46 -21.17
CA ILE A 8 -12.51 57.24 -21.73
C ILE A 8 -11.57 56.05 -21.48
N ALA A 9 -10.27 56.24 -21.67
CA ALA A 9 -9.25 55.24 -21.42
C ALA A 9 -9.30 54.66 -19.99
N SER A 10 -9.54 55.52 -18.98
CA SER A 10 -9.62 55.04 -17.59
C SER A 10 -10.91 54.31 -17.31
N GLN A 11 -12.04 54.76 -17.88
CA GLN A 11 -13.33 54.04 -17.74
C GLN A 11 -13.28 52.67 -18.38
N LEU A 12 -12.78 52.57 -19.62
CA LEU A 12 -12.60 51.29 -20.32
C LEU A 12 -11.57 50.39 -19.63
N GLY A 13 -10.50 50.97 -19.12
CA GLY A 13 -9.48 50.25 -18.37
C GLY A 13 -10.04 49.61 -17.09
N ILE A 14 -10.83 50.36 -16.34
CA ILE A 14 -11.47 49.87 -15.12
C ILE A 14 -12.50 48.78 -15.48
N ALA A 15 -13.34 49.02 -16.50
CA ALA A 15 -14.32 48.03 -16.93
C ALA A 15 -13.66 46.70 -17.37
N LEU A 16 -12.61 46.80 -18.17
CA LEU A 16 -11.86 45.63 -18.64
C LEU A 16 -11.14 44.93 -17.48
N ALA A 17 -10.56 45.66 -16.55
CA ALA A 17 -9.92 45.10 -15.36
C ALA A 17 -10.94 44.34 -14.49
N VAL A 18 -12.14 44.89 -14.32
CA VAL A 18 -13.21 44.22 -13.57
C VAL A 18 -13.65 42.92 -14.27
N ILE A 19 -13.84 42.98 -15.58
CA ILE A 19 -14.21 41.78 -16.36
C ILE A 19 -13.12 40.71 -16.24
N LEU A 20 -11.85 41.08 -16.44
CA LEU A 20 -10.73 40.16 -16.31
C LEU A 20 -10.64 39.55 -14.90
N ALA A 21 -10.82 40.42 -13.88
CA ALA A 21 -10.81 39.96 -12.48
C ALA A 21 -11.94 38.93 -12.22
N VAL A 22 -13.14 39.22 -12.71
CA VAL A 22 -14.30 38.30 -12.54
C VAL A 22 -14.06 36.97 -13.28
N VAL A 23 -13.59 37.01 -14.52
CA VAL A 23 -13.35 35.83 -15.34
C VAL A 23 -12.22 34.97 -14.74
N ILE A 24 -11.09 35.58 -14.41
CA ILE A 24 -9.93 34.86 -13.86
C ILE A 24 -10.28 34.29 -12.47
N SER A 25 -10.91 35.11 -11.60
CA SER A 25 -11.31 34.62 -10.27
C SER A 25 -12.36 33.51 -10.37
N GLY A 26 -13.32 33.66 -11.26
CA GLY A 26 -14.35 32.64 -11.50
C GLY A 26 -13.76 31.33 -12.02
N SER A 27 -12.84 31.41 -13.00
CA SER A 27 -12.18 30.22 -13.55
C SER A 27 -11.27 29.55 -12.51
N THR A 28 -10.57 30.35 -11.70
CA THR A 28 -9.73 29.82 -10.61
C THR A 28 -10.58 29.10 -9.57
N LEU A 29 -11.68 29.72 -9.14
CA LEU A 29 -12.61 29.10 -8.17
C LEU A 29 -13.21 27.81 -8.73
N PHE A 30 -13.60 27.80 -10.00
CA PHE A 30 -14.11 26.61 -10.68
C PHE A 30 -13.05 25.52 -10.71
N ALA A 31 -11.81 25.85 -11.08
CA ALA A 31 -10.69 24.90 -11.12
C ALA A 31 -10.42 24.29 -9.73
N LEU A 32 -10.44 25.13 -8.69
CA LEU A 32 -10.22 24.67 -7.30
C LEU A 32 -11.33 23.70 -6.86
N ARG A 33 -12.60 24.03 -7.13
CA ARG A 33 -13.71 23.14 -6.79
C ARG A 33 -13.67 21.82 -7.56
N SER A 34 -13.29 21.90 -8.83
CA SER A 34 -13.16 20.71 -9.68
C SER A 34 -12.01 19.82 -9.20
N LEU A 35 -10.88 20.43 -8.82
CA LEU A 35 -9.72 19.73 -8.27
C LEU A 35 -10.08 19.02 -6.97
N ASP A 36 -10.75 19.71 -6.05
CA ASP A 36 -11.16 19.14 -4.76
C ASP A 36 -12.07 17.93 -4.96
N ALA A 37 -13.09 18.08 -5.80
CA ALA A 37 -14.03 16.99 -6.11
C ALA A 37 -13.31 15.79 -6.76
N SER A 38 -12.41 16.05 -7.70
CA SER A 38 -11.65 14.99 -8.39
C SER A 38 -10.70 14.29 -7.43
N ASN A 39 -10.03 15.03 -6.55
CA ASN A 39 -9.12 14.46 -5.55
C ASN A 39 -9.87 13.52 -4.60
N LEU A 40 -11.06 13.91 -4.15
CA LEU A 40 -11.87 13.05 -3.26
C LEU A 40 -12.25 11.73 -3.96
N VAL A 41 -12.65 11.77 -5.22
CA VAL A 41 -13.01 10.56 -5.99
C VAL A 41 -11.80 9.64 -6.14
N ILE A 42 -10.65 10.21 -6.53
CA ILE A 42 -9.42 9.44 -6.72
C ILE A 42 -8.98 8.82 -5.38
N ARG A 43 -9.06 9.58 -4.28
CA ARG A 43 -8.71 9.09 -2.95
C ARG A 43 -9.66 7.98 -2.50
N GLU A 44 -10.98 8.15 -2.71
CA GLU A 44 -11.97 7.11 -2.39
C GLU A 44 -11.63 5.80 -3.12
N GLU A 45 -11.39 5.89 -4.42
CA GLU A 45 -11.07 4.72 -5.25
C GLU A 45 -9.78 4.04 -4.80
N HIS A 46 -8.73 4.83 -4.55
CA HIS A 46 -7.45 4.32 -4.08
C HIS A 46 -7.59 3.66 -2.70
N MET A 47 -8.21 4.34 -1.76
CA MET A 47 -8.44 3.81 -0.40
C MET A 47 -9.31 2.56 -0.42
N SER A 48 -10.35 2.54 -1.25
CA SER A 48 -11.23 1.39 -1.44
C SER A 48 -10.44 0.19 -1.99
N SER A 49 -9.55 0.44 -2.95
CA SER A 49 -8.68 -0.59 -3.53
C SER A 49 -7.71 -1.17 -2.49
N GLU A 50 -7.08 -0.30 -1.69
CA GLU A 50 -6.16 -0.74 -0.62
C GLU A 50 -6.90 -1.55 0.45
N ALA A 51 -8.07 -1.06 0.88
CA ALA A 51 -8.89 -1.76 1.86
C ALA A 51 -9.34 -3.13 1.34
N ARG A 52 -9.73 -3.21 0.06
CA ARG A 52 -10.12 -4.47 -0.60
C ARG A 52 -8.95 -5.43 -0.69
N LEU A 53 -7.79 -4.95 -1.14
CA LEU A 53 -6.59 -5.76 -1.26
C LEU A 53 -6.23 -6.40 0.09
N LEU A 54 -6.30 -5.61 1.16
CA LEU A 54 -6.04 -6.13 2.50
C LEU A 54 -7.13 -7.12 2.94
N ALA A 55 -8.39 -6.82 2.69
CA ALA A 55 -9.49 -7.73 3.02
C ALA A 55 -9.30 -9.08 2.30
N ASP A 56 -8.89 -9.07 1.05
CA ASP A 56 -8.59 -10.26 0.26
C ASP A 56 -7.36 -11.01 0.81
N GLN A 57 -6.33 -10.27 1.22
CA GLN A 57 -5.13 -10.85 1.85
C GLN A 57 -5.50 -11.55 3.17
N LEU A 58 -6.29 -10.89 4.02
CA LEU A 58 -6.77 -11.47 5.28
C LEU A 58 -7.65 -12.71 5.01
N ASN A 59 -8.50 -12.64 3.99
CA ASN A 59 -9.36 -13.75 3.59
C ASN A 59 -8.51 -14.94 3.13
N THR A 60 -7.49 -14.70 2.32
CA THR A 60 -6.53 -15.71 1.87
C THR A 60 -5.81 -16.34 3.06
N PHE A 61 -5.35 -15.54 3.99
CA PHE A 61 -4.71 -16.01 5.23
C PHE A 61 -5.64 -16.95 5.99
N HIS A 62 -6.88 -16.52 6.23
CA HIS A 62 -7.85 -17.33 6.98
C HIS A 62 -8.29 -18.58 6.23
N SER A 63 -8.44 -18.52 4.90
CA SER A 63 -8.75 -19.72 4.10
C SER A 63 -7.60 -20.72 4.14
N THR A 64 -6.36 -20.24 4.04
CA THR A 64 -5.17 -21.08 4.14
C THR A 64 -5.08 -21.77 5.52
N LEU A 65 -5.39 -21.03 6.59
CA LEU A 65 -5.46 -21.61 7.94
C LEU A 65 -6.53 -22.71 8.03
N ARG A 66 -7.71 -22.46 7.47
CA ARG A 66 -8.82 -23.42 7.43
C ARG A 66 -8.40 -24.67 6.68
N ASP A 67 -7.88 -24.52 5.48
CA ASP A 67 -7.46 -25.63 4.62
C ASP A 67 -6.34 -26.45 5.29
N SER A 68 -5.39 -25.76 5.91
CA SER A 68 -4.30 -26.43 6.64
C SER A 68 -4.85 -27.23 7.83
N THR A 69 -5.78 -26.63 8.56
CA THR A 69 -6.42 -27.30 9.71
C THR A 69 -7.21 -28.52 9.24
N GLN A 70 -7.91 -28.43 8.12
CA GLN A 70 -8.65 -29.55 7.53
C GLN A 70 -7.70 -30.68 7.12
N ARG A 71 -6.58 -30.35 6.47
CA ARG A 71 -5.56 -31.36 6.12
C ARG A 71 -4.98 -32.02 7.37
N LEU A 72 -4.68 -31.23 8.39
CA LEU A 72 -4.15 -31.73 9.66
C LEU A 72 -5.18 -32.64 10.35
N SER A 73 -6.46 -32.29 10.33
CA SER A 73 -7.54 -33.10 10.89
C SER A 73 -7.62 -34.46 10.16
N GLY A 74 -7.57 -34.42 8.83
CA GLY A 74 -7.56 -35.65 8.04
C GLY A 74 -6.37 -36.56 8.35
N LEU A 75 -5.20 -35.96 8.62
CA LEU A 75 -4.02 -36.73 9.04
C LEU A 75 -4.22 -37.33 10.44
N PHE A 76 -4.80 -36.55 11.36
CA PHE A 76 -5.06 -37.04 12.74
C PHE A 76 -6.11 -38.12 12.74
N GLU A 77 -7.19 -37.96 11.98
CA GLU A 77 -8.28 -38.95 11.86
C GLU A 77 -7.77 -40.31 11.34
N LYS A 78 -6.84 -40.32 10.39
CA LYS A 78 -6.24 -41.52 9.83
C LYS A 78 -5.52 -42.37 10.88
N ARG A 79 -5.02 -41.75 11.96
CA ARG A 79 -4.38 -42.49 13.06
C ARG A 79 -5.37 -43.44 13.78
N PHE A 80 -6.67 -43.11 13.69
CA PHE A 80 -7.75 -43.86 14.34
C PHE A 80 -8.58 -44.68 13.34
N ALA A 81 -8.02 -44.94 12.16
CA ALA A 81 -8.71 -45.71 11.10
C ALA A 81 -9.07 -47.16 11.52
N GLY A 82 -8.43 -47.67 12.57
CA GLY A 82 -8.79 -48.95 13.17
C GLY A 82 -10.10 -48.94 13.96
N GLY A 83 -10.73 -47.78 14.08
CA GLY A 83 -11.97 -47.57 14.83
C GLY A 83 -11.74 -47.40 16.33
N LEU A 84 -12.53 -46.50 16.89
CA LEU A 84 -12.53 -46.24 18.34
C LEU A 84 -13.72 -46.99 18.97
N THR A 85 -13.50 -47.59 20.14
CA THR A 85 -14.56 -48.26 20.89
C THR A 85 -14.74 -47.58 22.26
N LEU A 86 -16.00 -47.35 22.61
CA LEU A 86 -16.36 -46.80 23.91
C LEU A 86 -16.74 -47.92 24.86
N GLN A 87 -16.07 -48.01 26.00
CA GLN A 87 -16.37 -48.99 27.05
C GLN A 87 -16.86 -48.22 28.31
N ALA A 88 -18.15 -48.00 28.39
CA ALA A 88 -18.78 -47.28 29.49
C ALA A 88 -18.69 -48.03 30.82
N ASP A 89 -18.57 -49.36 30.73
CA ASP A 89 -18.40 -50.22 31.88
C ASP A 89 -17.00 -50.22 32.48
N LYS A 90 -16.05 -49.62 31.78
CA LYS A 90 -14.66 -49.46 32.23
C LYS A 90 -14.30 -47.98 32.37
N PRO A 91 -14.78 -47.27 33.38
CA PRO A 91 -14.48 -45.88 33.53
C PRO A 91 -13.01 -45.63 33.88
N VAL A 92 -12.44 -44.60 33.31
CA VAL A 92 -11.07 -44.14 33.56
C VAL A 92 -11.15 -42.73 34.16
N THR A 93 -10.44 -42.51 35.26
CA THR A 93 -10.40 -41.19 35.89
C THR A 93 -9.49 -40.26 35.10
N VAL A 94 -10.04 -39.15 34.63
CA VAL A 94 -9.32 -38.11 33.90
C VAL A 94 -9.44 -36.81 34.67
N ALA A 95 -8.32 -36.27 35.15
CA ALA A 95 -8.27 -35.03 35.94
C ALA A 95 -9.28 -35.05 37.12
N GLY A 96 -9.41 -36.21 37.78
CA GLY A 96 -10.31 -36.39 38.92
C GLY A 96 -11.76 -36.73 38.58
N THR A 97 -12.12 -36.73 37.29
CA THR A 97 -13.50 -37.05 36.83
C THR A 97 -13.54 -38.43 36.18
N PRO A 98 -14.46 -39.34 36.61
CA PRO A 98 -14.66 -40.59 35.91
C PRO A 98 -15.21 -40.34 34.50
N THR A 99 -14.59 -40.92 33.51
CA THR A 99 -15.00 -40.82 32.10
C THR A 99 -15.12 -42.21 31.52
N PRO A 100 -16.02 -42.44 30.53
CA PRO A 100 -16.03 -43.74 29.83
C PRO A 100 -14.65 -44.01 29.21
N GLY A 101 -14.21 -45.26 29.25
CA GLY A 101 -12.96 -45.65 28.59
C GLY A 101 -13.12 -45.60 27.09
N LEU A 102 -12.22 -44.91 26.41
CA LEU A 102 -12.15 -44.84 24.93
C LEU A 102 -10.90 -45.60 24.49
N TYR A 103 -11.08 -46.55 23.62
CA TYR A 103 -10.01 -47.46 23.21
C TYR A 103 -9.77 -47.39 21.70
N LEU A 104 -8.50 -47.41 21.33
CA LEU A 104 -8.06 -47.72 19.98
C LEU A 104 -7.55 -49.16 19.99
N ARG A 105 -8.33 -50.08 19.40
CA ARG A 105 -8.11 -51.50 19.57
C ARG A 105 -8.18 -51.86 21.07
N ASP A 106 -7.08 -52.31 21.67
CA ASP A 106 -7.01 -52.65 23.08
C ASP A 106 -6.33 -51.60 23.96
N ALA A 107 -5.84 -50.53 23.38
CA ALA A 107 -5.13 -49.44 24.10
C ALA A 107 -6.11 -48.36 24.53
N ALA A 108 -6.14 -48.05 25.82
CA ALA A 108 -6.94 -46.97 26.36
C ALA A 108 -6.30 -45.61 25.98
N LEU A 109 -7.11 -44.71 25.43
CA LEU A 109 -6.68 -43.37 25.05
C LEU A 109 -6.83 -42.34 26.18
N ASN A 110 -7.58 -42.68 27.23
CA ASN A 110 -7.76 -41.81 28.39
C ASN A 110 -6.41 -41.68 29.12
N ASN A 111 -5.93 -40.45 29.28
CA ASN A 111 -4.62 -40.13 29.85
C ASN A 111 -3.41 -40.64 29.05
N ASP A 112 -3.62 -41.17 27.86
CA ASP A 112 -2.53 -41.52 26.96
C ASP A 112 -2.31 -40.33 25.99
N PHE A 113 -1.12 -39.77 25.99
CA PHE A 113 -0.79 -38.61 25.21
C PHE A 113 0.04 -38.94 23.96
N THR A 114 0.34 -40.19 23.74
CA THR A 114 1.24 -40.66 22.65
C THR A 114 0.80 -40.09 21.30
N GLU A 115 -0.45 -40.33 20.94
CA GLU A 115 -0.98 -39.94 19.62
C GLU A 115 -1.03 -38.43 19.42
N VAL A 116 -1.42 -37.71 20.48
CA VAL A 116 -1.55 -36.23 20.41
C VAL A 116 -0.19 -35.54 20.45
N ASP A 117 0.77 -36.10 21.19
CA ASP A 117 2.12 -35.53 21.28
C ASP A 117 2.94 -35.82 20.02
N GLU A 118 2.83 -37.05 19.51
CA GLU A 118 3.44 -37.40 18.22
C GLU A 118 2.88 -36.53 17.09
N PHE A 119 1.56 -36.36 17.07
CA PHE A 119 0.92 -35.48 16.10
C PHE A 119 1.48 -34.05 16.21
N ARG A 120 1.59 -33.51 17.42
CA ARG A 120 2.14 -32.20 17.67
C ARG A 120 3.59 -32.10 17.21
N SER A 121 4.41 -33.09 17.51
CA SER A 121 5.82 -33.10 17.13
C SER A 121 6.03 -33.10 15.62
N LEU A 122 5.15 -33.78 14.91
CA LEU A 122 5.24 -33.94 13.45
C LEU A 122 4.63 -32.76 12.68
N THR A 123 3.63 -32.09 13.26
CA THR A 123 2.82 -31.11 12.51
C THR A 123 2.85 -29.70 13.11
N ALA A 124 3.35 -29.56 14.33
CA ALA A 124 3.24 -28.37 15.17
C ALA A 124 1.77 -27.99 15.52
N GLY A 125 0.80 -28.72 15.01
CA GLY A 125 -0.60 -28.57 15.39
C GLY A 125 -0.89 -29.22 16.73
N VAL A 126 -1.87 -28.69 17.47
CA VAL A 126 -2.33 -29.33 18.69
C VAL A 126 -3.46 -30.29 18.37
N ALA A 127 -3.51 -31.39 19.10
CA ALA A 127 -4.56 -32.39 18.94
C ALA A 127 -5.20 -32.71 20.27
N THR A 128 -6.45 -33.13 20.22
CA THR A 128 -7.22 -33.53 21.39
C THR A 128 -8.16 -34.65 21.01
N ILE A 129 -8.34 -35.57 21.93
CA ILE A 129 -9.36 -36.63 21.88
C ILE A 129 -10.36 -36.30 22.99
N PHE A 130 -11.62 -36.13 22.61
CA PHE A 130 -12.74 -36.02 23.55
C PHE A 130 -13.49 -37.33 23.57
N VAL A 131 -13.93 -37.74 24.75
CA VAL A 131 -14.86 -38.86 24.93
C VAL A 131 -16.25 -38.31 25.27
N ARG A 132 -17.27 -38.90 24.76
CA ARG A 132 -18.65 -38.59 25.12
C ARG A 132 -19.01 -39.22 26.46
N SER A 133 -19.44 -38.39 27.42
CA SER A 133 -19.94 -38.85 28.71
C SER A 133 -21.30 -38.19 28.96
N GLY A 134 -22.37 -38.91 28.69
CA GLY A 134 -23.71 -38.31 28.64
C GLY A 134 -23.82 -37.32 27.52
N ASP A 135 -24.11 -36.05 27.88
CA ASP A 135 -24.18 -34.95 26.95
C ASP A 135 -22.85 -34.17 26.85
N ASP A 136 -21.87 -34.53 27.66
CA ASP A 136 -20.58 -33.82 27.65
C ASP A 136 -19.58 -34.48 26.70
N LEU A 137 -18.71 -33.68 26.14
CA LEU A 137 -17.49 -34.10 25.47
C LEU A 137 -16.33 -33.69 26.36
N ILE A 138 -15.70 -34.65 27.03
CA ILE A 138 -14.63 -34.46 28.01
C ILE A 138 -13.29 -34.72 27.35
N ARG A 139 -12.35 -33.86 27.52
CA ARG A 139 -11.00 -33.94 26.95
C ARG A 139 -10.18 -34.97 27.71
N ILE A 140 -9.97 -36.15 27.12
CA ILE A 140 -9.29 -37.30 27.75
C ILE A 140 -7.81 -37.39 27.37
N SER A 141 -7.45 -36.83 26.25
CA SER A 141 -6.06 -36.79 25.76
C SER A 141 -5.87 -35.50 24.97
N THR A 142 -4.77 -34.78 25.22
CA THR A 142 -4.53 -33.54 24.51
C THR A 142 -3.06 -33.12 24.58
N SER A 143 -2.57 -32.55 23.48
CA SER A 143 -1.29 -31.82 23.47
C SER A 143 -1.47 -30.33 23.74
N LEU A 144 -2.70 -29.86 23.96
CA LEU A 144 -3.00 -28.47 24.26
C LEU A 144 -2.67 -28.18 25.74
N SER A 145 -1.95 -27.09 25.97
CA SER A 145 -1.58 -26.64 27.32
C SER A 145 -2.37 -25.40 27.72
N LYS A 146 -2.66 -25.28 29.00
CA LYS A 146 -3.20 -24.08 29.61
C LYS A 146 -2.07 -23.02 29.77
N GLN A 147 -2.42 -21.82 30.21
CA GLN A 147 -1.47 -20.74 30.49
C GLN A 147 -0.39 -21.11 31.51
N ASP A 148 -0.75 -21.94 32.50
CA ASP A 148 0.18 -22.40 33.54
C ASP A 148 1.12 -23.51 33.07
N GLY A 149 1.04 -23.89 31.79
CA GLY A 149 1.82 -24.96 31.20
C GLY A 149 1.26 -26.36 31.40
N THR A 150 0.24 -26.53 32.23
CA THR A 150 -0.40 -27.82 32.44
C THR A 150 -1.24 -28.22 31.24
N ARG A 151 -1.40 -29.52 31.01
CA ARG A 151 -2.30 -30.02 29.94
C ARG A 151 -3.75 -29.65 30.23
N ALA A 152 -4.48 -29.31 29.18
CA ALA A 152 -5.89 -28.94 29.30
C ALA A 152 -6.81 -30.16 29.48
N ILE A 153 -6.29 -31.21 30.05
CA ILE A 153 -7.02 -32.48 30.24
C ILE A 153 -8.19 -32.29 31.20
N GLY A 154 -9.26 -33.03 31.02
CA GLY A 154 -10.46 -33.02 31.87
C GLY A 154 -11.42 -31.86 31.61
N THR A 155 -11.05 -30.92 30.74
CA THR A 155 -11.96 -29.81 30.39
C THR A 155 -13.07 -30.30 29.47
N VAL A 156 -14.25 -29.67 29.60
CA VAL A 156 -15.46 -30.02 28.83
C VAL A 156 -15.59 -29.06 27.66
N LEU A 157 -16.01 -29.58 26.52
CA LEU A 157 -16.34 -28.73 25.37
C LEU A 157 -17.61 -27.92 25.69
N ASP A 158 -17.56 -26.63 25.45
CA ASP A 158 -18.68 -25.71 25.72
C ASP A 158 -19.92 -26.12 24.90
N ARG A 159 -20.98 -26.48 25.59
CA ARG A 159 -22.25 -26.90 24.99
C ARG A 159 -22.95 -25.80 24.19
N LYS A 160 -22.68 -24.52 24.52
CA LYS A 160 -23.23 -23.36 23.82
C LYS A 160 -22.43 -22.99 22.58
N GLY A 161 -21.27 -23.60 22.38
CA GLY A 161 -20.42 -23.33 21.24
C GLY A 161 -20.89 -24.01 19.97
N ALA A 162 -20.70 -23.36 18.83
CA ALA A 162 -21.08 -23.88 17.51
C ALA A 162 -20.44 -25.24 17.21
N ALA A 163 -19.27 -25.52 17.76
CA ALA A 163 -18.59 -26.80 17.60
C ALA A 163 -19.41 -27.94 18.22
N TYR A 164 -19.93 -27.74 19.41
CA TYR A 164 -20.72 -28.74 20.11
C TYR A 164 -22.02 -29.08 19.33
N GLU A 165 -22.74 -28.03 18.93
CA GLU A 165 -23.99 -28.18 18.16
C GLU A 165 -23.76 -28.99 16.88
N ARG A 166 -22.73 -28.64 16.11
CA ARG A 166 -22.39 -29.38 14.87
C ARG A 166 -21.98 -30.82 15.14
N LEU A 167 -21.16 -31.02 16.16
CA LEU A 167 -20.72 -32.38 16.54
C LEU A 167 -21.92 -33.25 16.92
N MET A 168 -22.84 -32.72 17.71
CA MET A 168 -24.03 -33.46 18.11
C MET A 168 -24.96 -33.78 16.93
N ALA A 169 -24.94 -32.93 15.91
CA ALA A 169 -25.61 -33.18 14.62
C ALA A 169 -24.81 -34.17 13.74
N GLY A 170 -23.66 -34.64 14.21
CA GLY A 170 -22.80 -35.56 13.46
C GLY A 170 -22.03 -34.94 12.32
N GLN A 171 -21.85 -33.65 12.38
CA GLN A 171 -21.13 -32.87 11.38
C GLN A 171 -19.81 -32.36 11.97
N SER A 172 -18.80 -32.27 11.13
CA SER A 172 -17.55 -31.64 11.53
C SER A 172 -17.74 -30.10 11.59
N TYR A 173 -16.97 -29.47 12.46
CA TYR A 173 -16.96 -28.04 12.61
C TYR A 173 -15.55 -27.51 12.38
N VAL A 174 -15.41 -26.50 11.52
CA VAL A 174 -14.15 -25.77 11.34
C VAL A 174 -14.41 -24.32 11.71
N GLY A 175 -13.60 -23.77 12.61
CA GLY A 175 -13.77 -22.39 13.02
C GLY A 175 -12.63 -21.88 13.90
N LYS A 176 -12.69 -20.59 14.15
CA LYS A 176 -11.75 -19.91 15.04
C LYS A 176 -12.13 -20.19 16.49
N ALA A 177 -11.14 -20.36 17.33
CA ALA A 177 -11.34 -20.48 18.77
C ALA A 177 -10.22 -19.77 19.52
N VAL A 178 -10.55 -19.17 20.65
CA VAL A 178 -9.56 -18.69 21.60
C VAL A 178 -9.48 -19.70 22.73
N LEU A 179 -8.33 -20.35 22.85
CA LEU A 179 -8.10 -21.38 23.85
C LEU A 179 -6.88 -20.96 24.68
N PHE A 180 -7.11 -20.68 25.96
CA PHE A 180 -6.04 -20.30 26.91
C PHE A 180 -5.22 -19.11 26.39
N ASP A 181 -5.93 -18.09 25.90
CA ASP A 181 -5.40 -16.83 25.36
C ASP A 181 -4.56 -16.95 24.09
N ARG A 182 -4.68 -18.10 23.38
CA ARG A 182 -4.07 -18.26 22.06
C ARG A 182 -5.16 -18.47 21.00
N TYR A 183 -4.91 -17.97 19.82
CA TYR A 183 -5.83 -18.03 18.69
C TYR A 183 -5.56 -19.29 17.87
N TYR A 184 -6.57 -20.11 17.72
CA TYR A 184 -6.49 -21.35 16.96
C TYR A 184 -7.51 -21.36 15.83
N MET A 185 -7.08 -21.80 14.65
CA MET A 185 -8.00 -22.35 13.67
C MET A 185 -8.21 -23.81 14.04
N THR A 186 -9.44 -24.20 14.27
CA THR A 186 -9.75 -25.50 14.85
C THR A 186 -10.64 -26.31 13.94
N GLN A 187 -10.48 -27.63 14.00
CA GLN A 187 -11.46 -28.57 13.46
C GLN A 187 -11.81 -29.58 14.52
N TYR A 188 -13.11 -29.82 14.64
CA TYR A 188 -13.69 -30.88 15.45
C TYR A 188 -14.38 -31.86 14.52
N SER A 189 -14.11 -33.14 14.68
CA SER A 189 -14.66 -34.20 13.85
C SER A 189 -15.31 -35.24 14.74
N PRO A 190 -16.61 -35.54 14.56
CA PRO A 190 -17.29 -36.52 15.38
C PRO A 190 -16.83 -37.95 15.02
N VAL A 191 -16.67 -38.77 16.03
CA VAL A 191 -16.39 -40.22 15.87
C VAL A 191 -17.64 -40.98 16.25
N ARG A 192 -18.04 -41.90 15.38
CA ARG A 192 -19.23 -42.70 15.56
C ARG A 192 -18.82 -44.15 15.81
N ASP A 193 -19.63 -44.85 16.58
CA ASP A 193 -19.54 -46.30 16.70
C ASP A 193 -20.28 -46.97 15.54
N SER A 194 -20.28 -48.29 15.55
CA SER A 194 -20.94 -49.10 14.51
C SER A 194 -22.46 -48.92 14.45
N SER A 195 -23.08 -48.37 15.50
CA SER A 195 -24.51 -48.04 15.52
C SER A 195 -24.80 -46.65 14.97
N GLY A 196 -23.76 -45.86 14.65
CA GLY A 196 -23.90 -44.46 14.20
C GLY A 196 -23.93 -43.45 15.33
N LYS A 197 -23.86 -43.88 16.57
CA LYS A 197 -23.88 -43.02 17.75
C LYS A 197 -22.53 -42.31 17.93
N ILE A 198 -22.55 -41.06 18.24
CA ILE A 198 -21.33 -40.27 18.50
C ILE A 198 -20.78 -40.69 19.86
N ILE A 199 -19.57 -41.22 19.87
CA ILE A 199 -18.87 -41.73 21.07
C ILE A 199 -17.71 -40.86 21.48
N ALA A 200 -17.18 -40.09 20.54
CA ALA A 200 -15.98 -39.27 20.74
C ALA A 200 -15.96 -38.10 19.75
N ALA A 201 -15.04 -37.20 19.95
CA ALA A 201 -14.71 -36.22 18.95
C ALA A 201 -13.18 -36.03 18.91
N LEU A 202 -12.66 -35.93 17.71
CA LEU A 202 -11.27 -35.60 17.46
C LEU A 202 -11.19 -34.10 17.19
N PHE A 203 -10.19 -33.49 17.77
CA PHE A 203 -9.96 -32.04 17.59
C PHE A 203 -8.53 -31.85 17.12
N VAL A 204 -8.38 -30.96 16.18
CA VAL A 204 -7.08 -30.43 15.77
C VAL A 204 -7.17 -28.92 15.81
N GLY A 205 -6.12 -28.30 16.32
CA GLY A 205 -5.97 -26.85 16.35
C GLY A 205 -4.63 -26.42 15.75
N PHE A 206 -4.69 -25.48 14.86
CA PHE A 206 -3.49 -24.83 14.34
C PHE A 206 -3.37 -23.46 15.00
N ASP A 207 -2.30 -23.28 15.77
CA ASP A 207 -2.03 -22.02 16.48
C ASP A 207 -1.54 -20.97 15.47
N TYR A 208 -2.28 -19.86 15.36
CA TYR A 208 -1.89 -18.76 14.49
C TYR A 208 -1.71 -17.45 15.26
N THR A 209 -1.54 -17.52 16.58
CA THR A 209 -1.44 -16.35 17.46
C THR A 209 -0.33 -15.40 17.01
N ASP A 210 0.86 -15.95 16.82
CA ASP A 210 2.02 -15.13 16.45
C ASP A 210 1.90 -14.61 15.02
N ALA A 211 1.33 -15.40 14.11
CA ALA A 211 1.05 -14.98 12.74
C ALA A 211 0.01 -13.86 12.71
N GLN A 212 -1.05 -13.96 13.50
CA GLN A 212 -2.07 -12.91 13.61
C GLN A 212 -1.47 -11.62 14.18
N LYS A 213 -0.67 -11.73 15.22
CA LYS A 213 0.03 -10.58 15.81
C LYS A 213 0.90 -9.89 14.76
N THR A 214 1.69 -10.66 14.04
CA THR A 214 2.53 -10.15 12.93
C THR A 214 1.67 -9.43 11.89
N GLN A 215 0.53 -10.02 11.50
CA GLN A 215 -0.40 -9.39 10.55
C GLN A 215 -0.91 -8.04 11.09
N PHE A 216 -1.30 -8.00 12.36
CA PHE A 216 -1.81 -6.77 12.98
C PHE A 216 -0.70 -5.71 13.11
N ASP A 217 0.52 -6.12 13.43
CA ASP A 217 1.67 -5.21 13.51
C ASP A 217 2.04 -4.66 12.12
N ASN A 218 1.99 -5.49 11.10
CA ASN A 218 2.17 -5.05 9.71
C ASN A 218 1.10 -4.03 9.32
N LEU A 219 -0.15 -4.28 9.73
CA LEU A 219 -1.26 -3.37 9.49
C LEU A 219 -1.04 -2.00 10.13
N LYS A 220 -0.62 -1.97 11.39
CA LYS A 220 -0.31 -0.72 12.11
C LYS A 220 0.75 0.11 11.40
N ASN A 221 1.69 -0.56 10.75
CA ASN A 221 2.83 0.08 10.09
C ASN A 221 2.54 0.44 8.63
N PHE A 222 1.44 -0.05 8.07
CA PHE A 222 1.07 0.23 6.68
C PHE A 222 0.62 1.69 6.55
N ARG A 223 1.10 2.35 5.51
CA ARG A 223 0.75 3.76 5.26
C ARG A 223 0.09 3.91 3.89
N ILE A 224 -0.98 4.68 3.89
CA ILE A 224 -1.69 5.13 2.67
C ILE A 224 -1.33 6.60 2.50
N GLY A 225 -0.63 6.95 1.44
CA GLY A 225 -0.09 8.30 1.30
C GLY A 225 0.99 8.57 2.35
N SER A 226 0.95 9.71 2.99
CA SER A 226 1.94 10.12 4.01
C SER A 226 1.54 9.73 5.42
N THR A 227 0.29 9.93 5.80
CA THR A 227 -0.20 9.76 7.17
C THR A 227 -1.40 8.82 7.28
N GLY A 228 -2.02 8.48 6.14
CA GLY A 228 -3.14 7.55 6.13
C GLY A 228 -2.71 6.14 6.55
N SER A 229 -3.64 5.35 7.03
CA SER A 229 -3.38 4.03 7.61
C SER A 229 -4.53 3.07 7.32
N LEU A 230 -4.21 1.79 7.49
CA LEU A 230 -5.22 0.73 7.52
C LEU A 230 -5.59 0.42 8.96
N ALA A 231 -6.83 0.07 9.18
CA ALA A 231 -7.38 -0.24 10.49
C ALA A 231 -8.30 -1.45 10.39
N LEU A 232 -8.61 -2.07 11.51
CA LEU A 232 -9.45 -3.25 11.55
C LEU A 232 -10.48 -3.11 12.66
N LEU A 233 -11.74 -3.24 12.29
CA LEU A 233 -12.90 -3.10 13.17
C LEU A 233 -13.53 -4.48 13.38
N ASP A 234 -13.91 -4.80 14.62
CA ASP A 234 -14.63 -6.04 14.93
C ASP A 234 -16.15 -5.89 14.69
N GLU A 235 -16.89 -6.96 14.92
CA GLU A 235 -18.36 -7.00 14.75
C GLU A 235 -19.11 -6.10 15.74
N LYS A 236 -18.47 -5.72 16.84
CA LYS A 236 -19.06 -4.86 17.89
C LYS A 236 -18.75 -3.38 17.65
N GLY A 237 -17.98 -3.08 16.61
CA GLY A 237 -17.53 -1.73 16.31
C GLY A 237 -16.34 -1.27 17.15
N SER A 238 -15.58 -2.23 17.72
CA SER A 238 -14.36 -1.93 18.48
C SER A 238 -13.13 -2.10 17.59
N TRP A 239 -12.12 -1.30 17.83
CA TRP A 239 -10.90 -1.38 17.05
C TRP A 239 -10.05 -2.60 17.48
N LEU A 240 -9.85 -3.52 16.57
CA LEU A 240 -8.81 -4.55 16.69
C LEU A 240 -7.43 -3.94 16.37
N VAL A 241 -7.41 -3.08 15.36
CA VAL A 241 -6.25 -2.25 15.00
C VAL A 241 -6.80 -0.86 14.71
N PRO A 242 -6.56 0.14 15.54
CA PRO A 242 -7.06 1.50 15.30
C PRO A 242 -6.29 2.18 14.16
N PRO A 243 -6.91 3.16 13.50
CA PRO A 243 -6.19 4.00 12.54
C PRO A 243 -5.07 4.79 13.24
N ALA A 244 -4.07 5.19 12.49
CA ALA A 244 -2.99 6.01 13.03
C ALA A 244 -3.56 7.34 13.57
N GLY A 245 -3.13 7.72 14.76
CA GLY A 245 -3.59 8.93 15.42
C GLY A 245 -4.81 8.75 16.33
N VAL A 246 -5.61 7.73 16.09
CA VAL A 246 -6.82 7.46 16.89
C VAL A 246 -6.44 6.84 18.23
N LYS A 247 -6.84 7.51 19.30
CA LYS A 247 -6.50 7.11 20.68
C LYS A 247 -7.66 6.52 21.48
N SER A 248 -8.90 6.92 21.13
CA SER A 248 -10.11 6.45 21.82
C SER A 248 -10.67 5.21 21.13
N GLN A 249 -11.23 4.30 21.91
CA GLN A 249 -11.93 3.13 21.37
C GLN A 249 -13.44 3.33 21.26
N GLU A 250 -14.02 4.29 21.96
CA GLU A 250 -15.47 4.41 22.11
C GLU A 250 -16.14 5.38 21.13
N GLY A 251 -15.48 6.48 20.78
CA GLY A 251 -16.08 7.54 19.97
C GLY A 251 -16.21 7.20 18.48
N ALA A 252 -15.33 6.38 17.99
CA ALA A 252 -15.27 6.03 16.56
C ALA A 252 -16.30 4.97 16.15
N ALA A 253 -16.70 4.11 17.08
CA ALA A 253 -17.52 2.94 16.77
C ALA A 253 -18.84 3.29 16.07
N LYS A 254 -19.52 4.32 16.52
CA LYS A 254 -20.81 4.72 15.94
C LYS A 254 -20.65 5.40 14.58
N ALA A 255 -19.66 6.26 14.46
CA ALA A 255 -19.38 6.96 13.19
C ALA A 255 -18.88 6.00 12.11
N VAL A 256 -18.13 4.97 12.52
CA VAL A 256 -17.51 4.00 11.60
C VAL A 256 -18.43 2.81 11.29
N ALA A 257 -19.49 2.59 12.09
CA ALA A 257 -20.46 1.51 11.83
C ALA A 257 -21.12 1.64 10.44
N ASP A 258 -21.36 2.85 10.00
CA ASP A 258 -21.90 3.14 8.67
C ASP A 258 -20.95 2.72 7.53
N LEU A 259 -19.64 2.75 7.77
CA LEU A 259 -18.64 2.33 6.77
C LEU A 259 -18.74 0.84 6.44
N ALA A 260 -19.08 0.03 7.44
CA ALA A 260 -19.29 -1.41 7.24
C ALA A 260 -20.54 -1.69 6.42
N SER A 261 -21.55 -0.82 6.53
CA SER A 261 -22.83 -0.97 5.82
C SER A 261 -22.79 -0.48 4.36
N LYS A 262 -21.78 0.34 4.00
CA LYS A 262 -21.64 0.92 2.66
C LYS A 262 -20.25 0.63 2.09
N PRO A 263 -19.96 -0.63 1.76
CA PRO A 263 -18.62 -1.02 1.31
C PRO A 263 -18.13 -0.20 0.12
N GLY A 264 -16.88 0.24 0.19
CA GLY A 264 -16.23 0.98 -0.88
C GLY A 264 -16.61 2.45 -0.98
N LYS A 265 -17.53 2.92 -0.12
CA LYS A 265 -17.90 4.33 -0.08
C LYS A 265 -17.22 5.04 1.07
N ALA A 266 -16.66 6.20 0.76
CA ALA A 266 -15.96 7.00 1.75
C ALA A 266 -16.93 7.85 2.58
N GLN A 267 -16.58 8.06 3.83
CA GLN A 267 -17.30 8.94 4.74
C GLN A 267 -16.33 9.76 5.58
N PHE A 268 -16.74 10.96 5.92
CA PHE A 268 -16.04 11.77 6.90
C PHE A 268 -16.54 11.44 8.31
N TRP A 269 -15.64 11.39 9.25
CA TRP A 269 -15.96 11.26 10.67
C TRP A 269 -14.88 11.96 11.48
N SER A 270 -15.20 12.28 12.72
CA SER A 270 -14.30 13.06 13.59
C SER A 270 -14.02 12.32 14.88
N GLU A 271 -12.81 12.45 15.38
CA GLU A 271 -12.44 12.02 16.73
C GLU A 271 -11.69 13.14 17.43
N GLY A 272 -12.30 13.67 18.47
CA GLY A 272 -11.74 14.84 19.15
C GLY A 272 -11.72 16.04 18.20
N ASN A 273 -10.53 16.50 17.90
CA ASN A 273 -10.30 17.65 17.02
C ASN A 273 -9.86 17.24 15.60
N ASP A 274 -9.71 15.95 15.35
CA ASP A 274 -9.18 15.43 14.10
C ASP A 274 -10.30 14.85 13.24
N ASP A 275 -10.35 15.25 11.98
CA ASP A 275 -11.29 14.75 10.98
C ASP A 275 -10.58 13.68 10.12
N TYR A 276 -11.29 12.63 9.84
CA TYR A 276 -10.83 11.51 9.03
C TYR A 276 -11.76 11.28 7.84
N TYR A 277 -11.19 10.86 6.73
CA TYR A 277 -11.88 10.37 5.54
C TYR A 277 -11.58 8.88 5.44
N SER A 278 -12.60 8.04 5.47
CA SER A 278 -12.40 6.61 5.58
C SER A 278 -13.33 5.83 4.68
N VAL A 279 -12.82 4.68 4.20
CA VAL A 279 -13.55 3.70 3.39
C VAL A 279 -13.53 2.36 4.13
N GLY A 280 -14.68 1.71 4.22
CA GLY A 280 -14.80 0.38 4.81
C GLY A 280 -14.95 -0.72 3.76
N GLN A 281 -14.30 -1.86 3.99
CA GLN A 281 -14.48 -3.09 3.21
C GLN A 281 -14.70 -4.26 4.15
N PRO A 282 -15.82 -4.99 4.04
CA PRO A 282 -16.05 -6.15 4.89
C PRO A 282 -15.09 -7.28 4.56
N PHE A 283 -14.73 -8.03 5.57
CA PHE A 283 -13.86 -9.20 5.47
C PHE A 283 -14.73 -10.46 5.33
N ALA A 284 -14.63 -11.14 4.22
CA ALA A 284 -15.45 -12.32 3.93
C ALA A 284 -15.17 -13.52 4.85
N GLY A 285 -13.98 -13.60 5.42
CA GLY A 285 -13.56 -14.69 6.32
C GLY A 285 -13.97 -14.52 7.79
N GLY A 286 -14.79 -13.49 8.10
CA GLY A 286 -15.25 -13.26 9.47
C GLY A 286 -15.95 -11.91 9.61
N PRO A 287 -16.40 -11.60 10.81
CA PRO A 287 -17.22 -10.41 11.04
C PRO A 287 -16.40 -9.13 11.23
N TRP A 288 -15.29 -9.00 10.51
CA TRP A 288 -14.43 -7.83 10.61
C TRP A 288 -14.64 -6.90 9.42
N THR A 289 -14.31 -5.63 9.61
CA THR A 289 -14.30 -4.64 8.54
C THR A 289 -12.90 -4.01 8.47
N VAL A 290 -12.31 -4.06 7.29
CA VAL A 290 -11.06 -3.36 7.00
C VAL A 290 -11.43 -1.90 6.71
N ILE A 291 -10.77 -0.99 7.37
CA ILE A 291 -10.98 0.45 7.20
C ILE A 291 -9.68 1.06 6.67
N ALA A 292 -9.74 1.68 5.51
CA ALA A 292 -8.69 2.59 5.04
C ALA A 292 -9.05 3.98 5.53
N SER A 293 -8.17 4.62 6.26
CA SER A 293 -8.45 5.90 6.92
C SER A 293 -7.32 6.89 6.64
N MET A 294 -7.67 8.12 6.32
CA MET A 294 -6.73 9.19 6.03
C MET A 294 -7.16 10.46 6.74
N PRO A 295 -6.26 11.17 7.44
CA PRO A 295 -6.60 12.47 8.01
C PRO A 295 -7.02 13.45 6.92
N ARG A 296 -8.03 14.25 7.21
CA ARG A 296 -8.55 15.27 6.29
C ARG A 296 -7.47 16.27 5.88
N ASP A 297 -6.56 16.57 6.79
CA ASP A 297 -5.48 17.52 6.54
C ASP A 297 -4.59 17.06 5.39
N GLU A 298 -4.29 15.78 5.28
CA GLU A 298 -3.51 15.24 4.15
C GLU A 298 -4.23 15.40 2.81
N ILE A 299 -5.57 15.23 2.83
CA ILE A 299 -6.38 15.42 1.62
C ILE A 299 -6.36 16.89 1.22
N SER A 300 -6.57 17.79 2.19
CA SER A 300 -6.62 19.22 1.97
C SER A 300 -5.25 19.82 1.62
N GLU A 301 -4.16 19.23 2.11
CA GLU A 301 -2.80 19.72 1.85
C GLU A 301 -2.48 19.78 0.35
N VAL A 302 -2.82 18.74 -0.39
CA VAL A 302 -2.59 18.71 -1.85
C VAL A 302 -3.43 19.78 -2.52
N THR A 303 -4.71 19.88 -2.16
CA THR A 303 -5.61 20.92 -2.70
C THR A 303 -5.09 22.32 -2.32
N TRP A 304 -4.63 22.50 -1.09
CA TRP A 304 -4.09 23.76 -0.60
C TRP A 304 -2.81 24.16 -1.36
N ASN A 305 -1.87 23.23 -1.54
CA ASN A 305 -0.59 23.51 -2.22
C ASN A 305 -0.81 23.84 -3.71
N VAL A 306 -1.61 23.06 -4.41
CA VAL A 306 -1.97 23.34 -5.81
C VAL A 306 -2.82 24.61 -5.88
N GLY A 307 -3.73 24.77 -4.93
CA GLY A 307 -4.60 25.94 -4.82
C GLY A 307 -3.82 27.25 -4.65
N THR A 308 -2.81 27.26 -3.80
CA THR A 308 -1.97 28.44 -3.60
C THR A 308 -1.16 28.76 -4.85
N GLN A 309 -0.62 27.76 -5.54
CA GLN A 309 0.08 27.92 -6.81
C GLN A 309 -0.83 28.50 -7.89
N LEU A 310 -2.05 27.96 -8.01
CA LEU A 310 -3.06 28.46 -8.94
C LEU A 310 -3.49 29.88 -8.60
N ALA A 311 -3.66 30.20 -7.31
CA ALA A 311 -4.03 31.55 -6.85
C ALA A 311 -2.92 32.55 -7.16
N ILE A 312 -1.66 32.21 -6.88
CA ILE A 312 -0.50 33.06 -7.20
C ILE A 312 -0.39 33.23 -8.72
N GLY A 313 -0.46 32.14 -9.47
CA GLY A 313 -0.41 32.17 -10.94
C GLY A 313 -1.53 33.03 -11.54
N SER A 314 -2.76 32.86 -11.05
CA SER A 314 -3.91 33.65 -11.52
C SER A 314 -3.80 35.12 -11.14
N LEU A 315 -3.25 35.41 -9.96
CA LEU A 315 -3.01 36.80 -9.53
C LEU A 315 -1.94 37.48 -10.43
N LEU A 316 -0.84 36.78 -10.70
CA LEU A 316 0.20 37.27 -11.61
C LEU A 316 -0.35 37.47 -13.02
N ALA A 317 -1.11 36.49 -13.53
CA ALA A 317 -1.74 36.58 -14.84
C ALA A 317 -2.71 37.76 -14.89
N MET A 318 -3.49 38.00 -13.83
CA MET A 318 -4.41 39.12 -13.72
C MET A 318 -3.65 40.46 -13.73
N ILE A 319 -2.57 40.56 -12.96
CA ILE A 319 -1.74 41.80 -12.92
C ILE A 319 -1.17 42.06 -14.31
N ILE A 320 -0.57 41.04 -14.95
CA ILE A 320 0.00 41.17 -16.30
C ILE A 320 -1.08 41.61 -17.30
N ALA A 321 -2.25 40.94 -17.25
CA ALA A 321 -3.36 41.25 -18.16
C ALA A 321 -3.88 42.69 -17.97
N VAL A 322 -4.08 43.09 -16.71
CA VAL A 322 -4.54 44.47 -16.39
C VAL A 322 -3.51 45.50 -16.80
N VAL A 323 -2.23 45.31 -16.47
CA VAL A 323 -1.14 46.21 -16.85
C VAL A 323 -1.04 46.31 -18.37
N SER A 324 -1.06 45.17 -19.06
CA SER A 324 -1.00 45.12 -20.54
C SER A 324 -2.21 45.81 -21.15
N ALA A 325 -3.40 45.56 -20.62
CA ALA A 325 -4.63 46.21 -21.10
C ALA A 325 -4.60 47.71 -20.90
N ILE A 326 -4.19 48.20 -19.74
CA ILE A 326 -4.07 49.63 -19.44
C ILE A 326 -3.01 50.28 -20.36
N TRP A 327 -1.86 49.61 -20.52
CA TRP A 327 -0.79 50.07 -21.41
C TRP A 327 -1.29 50.15 -22.85
N LEU A 328 -1.93 49.11 -23.32
CA LEU A 328 -2.48 49.05 -24.70
C LEU A 328 -3.54 50.14 -24.91
N LEU A 329 -4.50 50.27 -23.97
CA LEU A 329 -5.55 51.28 -24.05
C LEU A 329 -4.96 52.70 -24.02
N ARG A 330 -3.99 52.96 -23.15
CA ARG A 330 -3.32 54.27 -23.08
C ARG A 330 -2.55 54.56 -24.35
N SER A 331 -1.82 53.55 -24.86
CA SER A 331 -1.04 53.69 -26.10
C SER A 331 -1.95 53.96 -27.30
N LYS A 332 -3.03 53.19 -27.43
CA LYS A 332 -3.96 53.27 -28.56
C LYS A 332 -4.88 54.50 -28.48
N LEU A 333 -5.25 54.94 -27.28
CA LEU A 333 -6.17 56.07 -27.10
C LEU A 333 -5.47 57.40 -26.84
N ARG A 334 -4.13 57.42 -26.74
CA ARG A 334 -3.34 58.65 -26.60
C ARG A 334 -3.57 59.63 -27.77
N PRO A 335 -3.62 59.17 -29.05
CA PRO A 335 -3.89 60.07 -30.17
C PRO A 335 -5.25 60.79 -30.07
N LEU A 336 -6.24 60.15 -29.41
CA LEU A 336 -7.56 60.76 -29.24
C LEU A 336 -7.52 62.05 -28.39
N SER A 337 -6.68 62.04 -27.33
CA SER A 337 -6.51 63.26 -26.50
C SER A 337 -5.79 64.36 -27.26
N GLU A 338 -4.88 63.99 -28.13
CA GLU A 338 -4.21 64.92 -29.03
C GLU A 338 -5.21 65.49 -30.04
N LEU A 339 -6.06 64.65 -30.60
CA LEU A 339 -7.13 65.05 -31.54
C LEU A 339 -8.08 66.05 -30.90
N VAL A 340 -8.52 65.84 -29.64
CA VAL A 340 -9.35 66.83 -28.92
C VAL A 340 -8.65 68.17 -28.77
N ARG A 341 -7.40 68.12 -28.35
CA ARG A 341 -6.61 69.37 -28.20
C ARG A 341 -6.45 70.16 -29.52
N GLN A 342 -6.18 69.38 -30.60
CA GLN A 342 -6.00 70.04 -31.94
C GLN A 342 -7.36 70.47 -32.50
N ALA A 343 -8.47 69.81 -32.14
CA ALA A 343 -9.80 70.27 -32.51
C ALA A 343 -10.18 71.59 -31.83
N ASP A 344 -9.78 71.77 -30.54
CA ASP A 344 -9.98 73.00 -29.83
C ASP A 344 -9.16 74.15 -30.49
N ALA A 345 -7.90 73.87 -30.91
CA ALA A 345 -7.05 74.83 -31.61
C ALA A 345 -7.63 75.20 -32.98
N LEU A 346 -8.14 74.20 -33.72
CA LEU A 346 -8.81 74.40 -35.02
C LEU A 346 -10.07 75.29 -34.85
N GLY A 347 -10.86 75.01 -33.78
CA GLY A 347 -12.02 75.83 -33.44
C GLY A 347 -11.69 77.28 -33.06
N ALA A 348 -10.47 77.51 -32.53
CA ALA A 348 -9.94 78.84 -32.24
C ALA A 348 -9.39 79.54 -33.46
N GLY A 349 -9.41 78.90 -34.65
CA GLY A 349 -9.01 79.51 -35.92
C GLY A 349 -7.62 79.13 -36.40
N ASP A 350 -6.89 78.26 -35.70
CA ASP A 350 -5.56 77.84 -36.15
C ASP A 350 -5.74 76.67 -37.20
N LEU A 351 -5.74 77.04 -38.44
CA LEU A 351 -5.87 76.17 -39.58
C LEU A 351 -4.57 75.45 -39.95
N SER A 352 -3.46 75.79 -39.26
CA SER A 352 -2.17 75.13 -39.51
C SER A 352 -2.01 73.83 -38.78
N VAL A 353 -2.94 73.49 -37.87
CA VAL A 353 -2.95 72.31 -37.02
C VAL A 353 -2.93 71.05 -37.86
N ARG A 354 -2.00 70.10 -37.53
CA ARG A 354 -1.93 68.78 -38.16
C ARG A 354 -1.67 67.75 -37.06
N LEU A 355 -2.40 66.68 -37.17
CA LEU A 355 -2.20 65.51 -36.33
C LEU A 355 -1.19 64.55 -36.99
N ASN A 356 -0.26 64.11 -36.20
CA ASN A 356 0.67 63.07 -36.67
C ASN A 356 -0.09 61.72 -36.68
N VAL A 357 -0.37 61.20 -37.85
CA VAL A 357 -1.10 59.94 -38.01
C VAL A 357 -0.10 58.79 -37.85
N THR A 358 -0.04 58.27 -36.62
CA THR A 358 0.87 57.17 -36.24
C THR A 358 0.18 55.82 -36.12
N SER A 359 -1.14 55.75 -36.33
CA SER A 359 -1.92 54.52 -36.18
C SER A 359 -2.67 54.20 -37.47
N ASN A 360 -2.79 52.89 -37.81
CA ASN A 360 -3.55 52.39 -38.96
C ASN A 360 -4.95 51.88 -38.56
N ASP A 361 -5.43 52.23 -37.38
CA ASP A 361 -6.74 51.87 -36.88
C ASP A 361 -7.76 53.01 -37.07
N GLU A 362 -8.94 52.91 -36.45
CA GLU A 362 -10.00 53.89 -36.52
C GLU A 362 -9.53 55.26 -35.99
N ILE A 363 -8.59 55.31 -35.07
CA ILE A 363 -8.01 56.56 -34.55
C ILE A 363 -7.14 57.24 -35.61
N GLY A 364 -6.37 56.43 -36.34
CA GLY A 364 -5.59 56.90 -37.48
C GLY A 364 -6.53 57.43 -38.57
N GLN A 365 -7.61 56.72 -38.85
CA GLN A 365 -8.62 57.13 -39.81
C GLN A 365 -9.30 58.43 -39.39
N LEU A 366 -9.63 58.53 -38.08
CA LEU A 366 -10.20 59.76 -37.51
C LEU A 366 -9.21 60.91 -37.58
N SER A 367 -7.94 60.65 -37.23
CA SER A 367 -6.85 61.65 -37.33
C SER A 367 -6.65 62.08 -38.78
N GLY A 368 -6.66 61.11 -39.70
CA GLY A 368 -6.60 61.42 -41.12
C GLY A 368 -7.79 62.22 -41.58
N SER A 369 -9.00 61.88 -41.13
CA SER A 369 -10.23 62.60 -41.42
C SER A 369 -10.19 64.05 -40.87
N PHE A 370 -9.68 64.14 -39.63
CA PHE A 370 -9.49 65.46 -38.98
C PHE A 370 -8.49 66.29 -39.82
N ASN A 371 -7.34 65.74 -40.18
CA ASN A 371 -6.35 66.44 -41.04
C ASN A 371 -6.95 66.81 -42.37
N LYS A 372 -7.76 65.90 -42.96
CA LYS A 372 -8.45 66.24 -44.19
C LYS A 372 -9.44 67.39 -44.02
N MET A 373 -10.19 67.36 -42.91
CA MET A 373 -11.12 68.46 -42.58
C MET A 373 -10.34 69.79 -42.39
N SER A 374 -9.26 69.75 -41.58
CA SER A 374 -8.39 70.93 -41.35
C SER A 374 -7.78 71.41 -42.69
N GLU A 375 -7.33 70.45 -43.48
CA GLU A 375 -6.76 70.76 -44.80
C GLU A 375 -7.82 71.34 -45.76
N ALA A 376 -9.03 70.72 -45.72
CA ALA A 376 -10.15 71.20 -46.54
C ALA A 376 -10.56 72.63 -46.13
N LEU A 377 -10.63 72.86 -44.80
CA LEU A 377 -10.91 74.21 -44.29
C LEU A 377 -9.81 75.21 -44.67
N SER A 378 -8.53 74.81 -44.53
CA SER A 378 -7.39 75.59 -44.93
C SER A 378 -7.37 75.87 -46.44
N SER A 379 -7.67 74.83 -47.17
CA SER A 379 -7.79 74.87 -48.64
C SER A 379 -8.95 75.80 -49.06
N MET A 380 -10.12 75.63 -48.38
CA MET A 380 -11.28 76.45 -48.63
C MET A 380 -10.94 77.95 -48.38
N VAL A 381 -10.24 78.23 -47.28
CA VAL A 381 -9.76 79.58 -46.98
C VAL A 381 -8.73 80.06 -48.03
N SER A 382 -7.83 79.10 -48.40
CA SER A 382 -6.84 79.40 -49.47
C SER A 382 -7.49 79.46 -50.83
N HIS A 383 -8.54 78.63 -51.10
CA HIS A 383 -9.31 78.74 -52.36
C HIS A 383 -10.06 80.05 -52.54
N ILE A 384 -10.56 80.55 -51.43
CA ILE A 384 -11.12 81.90 -51.45
C ILE A 384 -10.04 82.90 -51.86
N ARG A 385 -8.78 82.57 -51.60
CA ARG A 385 -7.65 83.44 -51.88
C ARG A 385 -6.93 83.19 -53.21
N THR A 386 -6.87 81.90 -53.60
CA THR A 386 -6.11 81.53 -54.84
C THR A 386 -6.69 80.23 -55.48
N ALA A 387 -7.95 80.33 -56.01
CA ALA A 387 -8.74 79.18 -56.40
C ALA A 387 -8.18 78.33 -57.57
N ALA A 388 -7.41 78.90 -58.45
CA ALA A 388 -7.00 78.15 -59.64
C ALA A 388 -5.70 77.35 -59.50
N GLN A 389 -4.83 77.65 -58.57
CA GLN A 389 -3.49 77.09 -58.48
C GLN A 389 -3.44 75.83 -57.61
N GLU A 390 -4.43 75.64 -56.72
CA GLU A 390 -4.43 74.52 -55.79
C GLU A 390 -4.97 73.23 -56.31
N VAL A 391 -5.87 73.26 -57.34
CA VAL A 391 -6.51 72.04 -57.87
C VAL A 391 -5.46 71.10 -58.44
N SER A 392 -4.49 71.63 -59.17
CA SER A 392 -3.44 70.80 -59.79
C SER A 392 -2.50 70.19 -58.75
N SER A 393 -2.16 70.94 -57.69
CA SER A 393 -1.29 70.41 -56.58
C SER A 393 -1.95 69.30 -55.79
N ARG A 394 -3.26 69.44 -55.55
CA ARG A 394 -4.03 68.41 -54.79
C ARG A 394 -4.19 67.13 -55.57
N ALA A 395 -4.33 67.20 -56.92
CA ALA A 395 -4.43 66.04 -57.74
C ALA A 395 -3.16 65.18 -57.66
N HIS A 396 -2.00 65.82 -57.60
CA HIS A 396 -0.72 65.09 -57.46
C HIS A 396 -0.53 64.50 -56.04
N ALA A 397 -0.97 65.23 -55.00
CA ALA A 397 -0.85 64.79 -53.61
C ALA A 397 -1.74 63.53 -53.41
N LEU A 398 -2.93 63.54 -53.97
CA LEU A 398 -3.86 62.41 -53.90
C LEU A 398 -3.30 61.17 -54.60
N SER A 399 -2.67 61.35 -55.78
CA SER A 399 -2.05 60.27 -56.52
C SER A 399 -0.92 59.56 -55.71
N GLY A 400 -0.08 60.38 -55.04
CA GLY A 400 0.99 59.84 -54.21
C GLY A 400 0.47 59.10 -52.99
N LEU A 401 -0.61 59.61 -52.40
CA LEU A 401 -1.23 58.91 -51.24
C LEU A 401 -1.80 57.55 -51.60
N SER A 402 -2.42 57.46 -52.79
CA SER A 402 -2.96 56.20 -53.29
C SER A 402 -1.86 55.18 -53.58
N GLY A 403 -0.72 55.63 -54.10
CA GLY A 403 0.44 54.76 -54.32
C GLY A 403 0.99 54.17 -53.02
N GLY A 404 1.16 55.02 -52.02
CA GLY A 404 1.68 54.57 -50.69
C GLY A 404 0.73 53.61 -49.98
N ALA A 405 -0.60 53.83 -50.17
CA ALA A 405 -1.57 52.92 -49.58
C ALA A 405 -1.50 51.51 -50.22
N TYR A 406 -1.27 51.47 -51.56
CA TYR A 406 -1.11 50.19 -52.27
C TYR A 406 0.13 49.41 -51.81
N GLU A 407 1.26 50.11 -51.66
CA GLU A 407 2.50 49.48 -51.19
C GLU A 407 2.33 48.91 -49.76
N GLY A 408 1.66 49.68 -48.89
CA GLY A 408 1.40 49.21 -47.50
C GLY A 408 0.49 47.98 -47.45
N MET A 409 -0.53 47.95 -48.30
CA MET A 409 -1.45 46.77 -48.39
C MET A 409 -0.72 45.54 -48.92
N GLU A 410 0.18 45.68 -49.86
CA GLU A 410 0.96 44.56 -50.43
C GLU A 410 1.91 43.99 -49.36
N GLN A 411 2.57 44.86 -48.59
CA GLN A 411 3.43 44.40 -47.49
C GLN A 411 2.63 43.64 -46.43
N GLN A 412 1.47 44.17 -46.03
CA GLN A 412 0.60 43.56 -45.01
C GLN A 412 0.10 42.16 -45.50
N SER A 413 -0.23 42.06 -46.78
CA SER A 413 -0.63 40.76 -47.38
C SER A 413 0.49 39.71 -47.29
N GLY A 414 1.74 40.17 -47.54
CA GLY A 414 2.91 39.27 -47.37
C GLY A 414 3.13 38.80 -45.97
N GLU A 415 2.96 39.69 -45.00
CA GLU A 415 3.11 39.34 -43.56
C GLU A 415 2.04 38.34 -43.11
N ILE A 416 0.78 38.52 -43.55
CA ILE A 416 -0.32 37.61 -43.27
C ILE A 416 -0.02 36.21 -43.84
N THR A 417 0.52 36.15 -45.07
CA THR A 417 0.87 34.87 -45.71
C THR A 417 1.97 34.16 -44.93
N SER A 418 2.97 34.88 -44.45
CA SER A 418 4.07 34.34 -43.63
C SER A 418 3.55 33.80 -42.30
N MET A 419 2.61 34.54 -41.69
CA MET A 419 2.00 34.15 -40.42
C MET A 419 1.16 32.87 -40.57
N ALA A 420 0.42 32.74 -41.69
CA ALA A 420 -0.33 31.53 -42.01
C ALA A 420 0.59 30.30 -42.15
N GLY A 421 1.74 30.48 -42.83
CA GLY A 421 2.75 29.40 -42.92
C GLY A 421 3.32 29.00 -41.55
N ALA A 422 3.59 30.01 -40.69
CA ALA A 422 4.09 29.73 -39.33
C ALA A 422 3.06 28.97 -38.47
N VAL A 423 1.76 29.27 -38.66
CA VAL A 423 0.67 28.57 -37.96
C VAL A 423 0.57 27.11 -38.44
N GLU A 424 0.73 26.88 -39.77
CA GLU A 424 0.75 25.51 -40.30
C GLU A 424 1.94 24.70 -39.74
N GLU A 425 3.12 25.30 -39.68
CA GLU A 425 4.33 24.68 -39.10
C GLU A 425 4.13 24.38 -37.61
N PHE A 426 3.54 25.34 -36.89
CA PHE A 426 3.22 25.14 -35.48
C PHE A 426 2.24 23.96 -35.28
N SER A 427 1.23 23.89 -36.13
CA SER A 427 0.25 22.80 -36.10
C SER A 427 0.92 21.44 -36.35
N ALA A 428 1.78 21.36 -37.37
CA ALA A 428 2.53 20.13 -37.67
C ALA A 428 3.45 19.73 -36.48
N THR A 429 4.10 20.72 -35.88
CA THR A 429 4.97 20.48 -34.70
C THR A 429 4.14 19.97 -33.54
N SER A 430 2.97 20.55 -33.32
CA SER A 430 2.06 20.13 -32.25
C SER A 430 1.59 18.68 -32.43
N MET A 431 1.29 18.28 -33.69
CA MET A 431 0.95 16.89 -34.00
C MET A 431 2.12 15.94 -33.71
N ASN A 432 3.34 16.34 -34.08
CA ASN A 432 4.54 15.58 -33.74
C ASN A 432 4.74 15.41 -32.23
N ILE A 433 4.46 16.48 -31.48
CA ILE A 433 4.53 16.44 -30.00
C ILE A 433 3.49 15.44 -29.47
N ALA A 434 2.25 15.47 -30.01
CA ALA A 434 1.20 14.55 -29.60
C ALA A 434 1.59 13.09 -29.87
N ASP A 435 2.18 12.82 -31.05
CA ASP A 435 2.68 11.49 -31.39
C ASP A 435 3.82 11.05 -30.45
N ASN A 436 4.75 11.96 -30.17
CA ASN A 436 5.83 11.67 -29.23
C ASN A 436 5.31 11.42 -27.81
N MET A 437 4.27 12.17 -27.39
CA MET A 437 3.62 11.94 -26.09
C MET A 437 2.95 10.56 -26.06
N SER A 438 2.26 10.19 -27.14
CA SER A 438 1.65 8.87 -27.25
C SER A 438 2.70 7.74 -27.18
N ASN A 439 3.83 7.93 -27.88
CA ASN A 439 4.95 6.99 -27.80
C ASN A 439 5.56 6.93 -26.41
N THR A 440 5.67 8.08 -25.75
CA THR A 440 6.19 8.16 -24.37
C THR A 440 5.25 7.42 -23.41
N GLU A 441 3.94 7.61 -23.58
CA GLU A 441 2.93 6.91 -22.78
C GLU A 441 3.05 5.39 -22.96
N ARG A 442 3.16 4.92 -24.22
CA ARG A 442 3.35 3.49 -24.49
C ARG A 442 4.63 2.96 -23.84
N LEU A 443 5.74 3.70 -24.00
CA LEU A 443 7.02 3.32 -23.37
C LEU A 443 6.92 3.31 -21.84
N ALA A 444 6.20 4.29 -21.27
CA ALA A 444 5.97 4.32 -19.82
C ALA A 444 5.17 3.10 -19.35
N GLN A 445 4.15 2.71 -20.13
CA GLN A 445 3.36 1.51 -19.84
C GLN A 445 4.21 0.24 -19.96
N GLU A 446 5.06 0.16 -20.99
CA GLU A 446 5.99 -0.96 -21.18
C GLU A 446 6.99 -1.03 -20.01
N ASN A 447 7.54 0.12 -19.61
CA ASN A 447 8.46 0.20 -18.47
C ASN A 447 7.76 -0.21 -17.16
N ALA A 448 6.51 0.23 -16.97
CA ALA A 448 5.71 -0.17 -15.80
C ALA A 448 5.50 -1.69 -15.79
N GLN A 449 5.22 -2.26 -16.97
CA GLN A 449 5.08 -3.72 -17.12
C GLN A 449 6.40 -4.43 -16.83
N GLN A 450 7.52 -3.92 -17.38
CA GLN A 450 8.85 -4.49 -17.12
C GLN A 450 9.23 -4.40 -15.64
N THR A 451 8.90 -3.26 -15.03
CA THR A 451 9.15 -3.06 -13.59
C THR A 451 8.34 -4.07 -12.77
N ARG A 452 7.09 -4.34 -13.18
CA ARG A 452 6.26 -5.33 -12.50
C ARG A 452 6.84 -6.74 -12.66
N ILE A 453 7.29 -7.07 -13.86
CA ILE A 453 7.98 -8.36 -14.12
C ILE A 453 9.24 -8.45 -13.25
N GLY A 454 10.05 -7.38 -13.28
CA GLY A 454 11.27 -7.31 -12.47
C GLY A 454 10.97 -7.47 -10.97
N ARG A 455 9.91 -6.82 -10.50
CA ARG A 455 9.46 -6.95 -9.11
C ARG A 455 9.08 -8.39 -8.79
N THR A 456 8.30 -9.03 -9.66
CA THR A 456 7.92 -10.44 -9.47
C THR A 456 9.17 -11.33 -9.41
N SER A 457 10.13 -11.10 -10.33
CA SER A 457 11.39 -11.86 -10.33
C SER A 457 12.20 -11.61 -9.05
N MET A 458 12.19 -10.36 -8.56
CA MET A 458 12.85 -10.04 -7.29
C MET A 458 12.13 -10.68 -6.09
N GLU A 459 10.79 -10.73 -6.14
CA GLU A 459 10.00 -11.41 -5.10
C GLU A 459 10.31 -12.92 -5.11
N GLU A 460 10.38 -13.51 -6.31
CA GLU A 460 10.77 -14.93 -6.48
C GLU A 460 12.21 -15.17 -6.02
N ALA A 461 13.13 -14.28 -6.40
CA ALA A 461 14.53 -14.36 -5.95
C ALA A 461 14.62 -14.21 -4.43
N SER A 462 13.86 -13.27 -3.87
CA SER A 462 13.81 -13.07 -2.42
C SER A 462 13.26 -14.31 -1.72
N SER A 463 12.20 -14.89 -2.29
CA SER A 463 11.62 -16.14 -1.78
C SER A 463 12.66 -17.28 -1.83
N SER A 464 13.38 -17.37 -2.95
CA SER A 464 14.44 -18.38 -3.12
C SER A 464 15.57 -18.16 -2.11
N LEU A 465 15.97 -16.90 -1.90
CA LEU A 465 16.97 -16.57 -0.88
C LEU A 465 16.48 -16.93 0.52
N GLN A 466 15.19 -16.72 0.78
CA GLN A 466 14.58 -17.12 2.05
C GLN A 466 14.62 -18.63 2.23
N GLN A 467 14.34 -19.37 1.15
CA GLN A 467 14.45 -20.84 1.17
C GLN A 467 15.90 -21.28 1.40
N ILE A 468 16.84 -20.63 0.73
CA ILE A 468 18.28 -20.88 0.91
C ILE A 468 18.67 -20.60 2.37
N ALA A 469 18.24 -19.45 2.90
CA ALA A 469 18.52 -19.10 4.30
C ALA A 469 17.96 -20.14 5.27
N THR A 470 16.74 -20.61 4.98
CA THR A 470 16.10 -21.65 5.78
C THR A 470 16.88 -22.95 5.68
N SER A 471 17.30 -23.30 4.45
CA SER A 471 18.11 -24.52 4.22
C SER A 471 19.47 -24.41 4.89
N LEU A 472 20.10 -23.23 4.80
CA LEU A 472 21.37 -22.96 5.50
C LEU A 472 21.21 -23.07 7.00
N SER A 473 20.10 -22.52 7.53
CA SER A 473 19.81 -22.62 8.96
C SER A 473 19.61 -24.08 9.37
N SER A 474 18.88 -24.83 8.53
CA SER A 474 18.69 -26.26 8.75
C SER A 474 20.02 -27.02 8.69
N THR A 475 20.84 -26.70 7.69
CA THR A 475 22.17 -27.30 7.53
C THR A 475 23.07 -26.97 8.73
N ALA A 476 23.03 -25.71 9.18
CA ALA A 476 23.77 -25.28 10.36
C ALA A 476 23.36 -26.09 11.59
N LYS A 477 22.04 -26.32 11.71
CA LYS A 477 21.50 -27.15 12.81
C LYS A 477 21.97 -28.60 12.71
N VAL A 478 22.01 -29.14 11.49
CA VAL A 478 22.55 -30.48 11.24
C VAL A 478 24.04 -30.54 11.59
N ILE A 479 24.80 -29.52 11.19
CA ILE A 479 26.23 -29.42 11.51
C ILE A 479 26.45 -29.32 13.03
N ASP A 480 25.60 -28.51 13.68
CA ASP A 480 25.65 -28.38 15.14
C ASP A 480 25.35 -29.73 15.82
N THR A 481 24.32 -30.42 15.31
CA THR A 481 23.97 -31.76 15.79
C THR A 481 25.11 -32.75 15.52
N LEU A 482 25.73 -32.63 14.34
CA LEU A 482 26.88 -33.45 14.00
C LEU A 482 28.08 -33.15 14.93
N GLY A 483 28.24 -31.86 15.25
CA GLY A 483 29.26 -31.44 16.23
C GLY A 483 29.01 -32.06 17.59
N GLN A 484 27.74 -32.00 18.04
CA GLN A 484 27.35 -32.63 19.30
C GLN A 484 27.60 -34.15 19.26
N ARG A 485 27.21 -34.79 18.17
CA ARG A 485 27.43 -36.24 18.00
C ARG A 485 28.93 -36.57 17.95
N SER A 486 29.73 -35.70 17.30
CA SER A 486 31.18 -35.86 17.28
C SER A 486 31.76 -35.72 18.68
N GLN A 487 31.19 -34.79 19.46
CA GLN A 487 31.62 -34.60 20.86
C GLN A 487 31.24 -35.81 21.71
N GLU A 488 30.03 -36.36 21.47
CA GLU A 488 29.61 -37.61 22.11
C GLU A 488 30.54 -38.77 21.74
N ILE A 489 30.87 -38.90 20.45
CA ILE A 489 31.85 -39.88 19.95
C ILE A 489 33.21 -39.67 20.62
N GLY A 490 33.65 -38.37 20.69
CA GLY A 490 34.87 -38.03 21.37
C GLY A 490 34.90 -38.48 22.82
N SER A 491 33.77 -38.31 23.49
CA SER A 491 33.66 -38.74 24.89
C SER A 491 33.70 -40.29 25.00
N ILE A 492 33.02 -40.94 24.04
CA ILE A 492 33.02 -42.40 23.99
C ILE A 492 34.45 -42.92 23.72
N VAL A 493 35.16 -42.29 22.78
CA VAL A 493 36.57 -42.62 22.46
C VAL A 493 37.42 -42.38 23.73
N GLY A 494 37.15 -41.29 24.47
CA GLY A 494 37.81 -41.04 25.74
C GLY A 494 37.58 -42.17 26.75
N VAL A 495 36.31 -42.64 26.83
CA VAL A 495 35.99 -43.76 27.70
C VAL A 495 36.68 -45.03 27.22
N ILE A 496 36.69 -45.29 25.91
CA ILE A 496 37.37 -46.44 25.32
C ILE A 496 38.85 -46.39 25.63
N THR A 497 39.45 -45.19 25.48
CA THR A 497 40.87 -45.00 25.81
C THR A 497 41.14 -45.28 27.27
N SER A 498 40.25 -44.78 28.15
CA SER A 498 40.36 -45.03 29.59
C SER A 498 40.22 -46.51 29.91
N ILE A 499 39.33 -47.22 29.22
CA ILE A 499 39.16 -48.65 29.37
C ILE A 499 40.39 -49.41 28.86
N ALA A 500 40.93 -48.96 27.72
CA ALA A 500 42.14 -49.52 27.16
C ALA A 500 43.35 -49.37 28.12
N ASP A 501 43.48 -48.17 28.72
CA ASP A 501 44.51 -47.87 29.70
C ASP A 501 44.34 -48.72 30.96
N GLN A 502 43.07 -48.89 31.41
CA GLN A 502 42.75 -49.77 32.53
C GLN A 502 43.06 -51.23 32.18
N THR A 503 42.71 -51.64 30.94
CA THR A 503 42.97 -52.98 30.48
C THR A 503 44.48 -53.24 30.38
N ASN A 504 45.23 -52.25 29.89
CA ASN A 504 46.66 -52.30 29.79
C ASN A 504 47.32 -52.38 31.19
N LEU A 505 46.77 -51.60 32.13
CA LEU A 505 47.23 -51.67 33.53
C LEU A 505 46.89 -53.04 34.16
N LEU A 506 45.73 -53.59 33.84
CA LEU A 506 45.32 -54.93 34.28
C LEU A 506 46.25 -56.02 33.65
N ALA A 507 46.51 -55.87 32.36
CA ALA A 507 47.43 -56.77 31.63
C ALA A 507 48.85 -56.71 32.22
N LEU A 508 49.31 -55.47 32.48
CA LEU A 508 50.63 -55.25 33.09
C LEU A 508 50.69 -55.84 34.51
N ASN A 509 49.64 -55.61 35.28
CA ASN A 509 49.57 -56.18 36.63
C ASN A 509 49.49 -57.72 36.59
N ALA A 510 48.75 -58.24 35.61
CA ALA A 510 48.65 -59.69 35.40
C ALA A 510 50.03 -60.26 34.95
N ALA A 511 50.72 -59.51 34.09
CA ALA A 511 52.08 -59.90 33.65
C ALA A 511 53.07 -59.86 34.82
N ILE A 512 52.97 -58.81 35.67
CA ILE A 512 53.78 -58.70 36.88
C ILE A 512 53.54 -59.86 37.84
N GLU A 513 52.29 -60.20 38.04
CA GLU A 513 51.91 -61.26 38.96
C GLU A 513 52.21 -62.66 38.37
N ALA A 514 52.09 -62.78 37.07
CA ALA A 514 52.51 -63.99 36.33
C ALA A 514 54.03 -64.16 36.42
N ALA A 515 54.79 -63.06 36.31
CA ALA A 515 56.28 -63.09 36.49
C ALA A 515 56.64 -63.39 37.94
N ARG A 516 55.84 -62.98 38.85
CA ARG A 516 56.01 -63.21 40.31
C ARG A 516 55.76 -64.65 40.72
N ALA A 517 54.90 -65.32 39.94
CA ALA A 517 54.53 -66.72 40.20
C ALA A 517 55.53 -67.73 39.57
N GLY A 518 56.63 -67.25 38.92
CA GLY A 518 57.68 -68.10 38.40
C GLY A 518 57.18 -69.05 37.31
N GLU A 519 57.67 -70.23 37.28
CA GLU A 519 57.36 -71.24 36.23
C GLU A 519 55.85 -71.60 36.22
N GLN A 520 55.13 -71.45 37.31
CA GLN A 520 53.72 -71.73 37.33
C GLN A 520 52.85 -70.57 36.68
N GLY A 521 53.43 -69.44 36.49
CA GLY A 521 52.80 -68.27 35.87
C GLY A 521 52.93 -68.18 34.34
N ARG A 522 53.65 -69.00 33.69
CA ARG A 522 53.97 -68.89 32.23
C ARG A 522 52.74 -68.93 31.33
N GLY A 523 51.74 -69.72 31.69
CA GLY A 523 50.48 -69.74 30.94
C GLY A 523 49.70 -68.46 31.03
N PHE A 524 49.79 -67.74 32.14
CA PHE A 524 49.12 -66.46 32.34
C PHE A 524 49.90 -65.29 31.76
N ALA A 525 51.25 -65.38 31.70
CA ALA A 525 52.06 -64.35 31.09
C ALA A 525 51.78 -64.17 29.58
N VAL A 526 51.53 -65.28 28.89
CA VAL A 526 51.21 -65.28 27.46
C VAL A 526 49.86 -64.61 27.19
N VAL A 527 48.89 -64.77 28.11
CA VAL A 527 47.58 -64.16 27.97
C VAL A 527 47.64 -62.65 28.30
N ALA A 528 48.53 -62.27 29.20
CA ALA A 528 48.70 -60.88 29.58
C ALA A 528 49.36 -60.06 28.47
N ASP A 529 50.29 -60.68 27.74
CA ASP A 529 50.99 -60.03 26.63
C ASP A 529 50.06 -59.76 25.41
N UNK A 530 49.34 -60.57 25.33
CA UNK A 530 48.39 -60.46 24.37
C UNK A 530 47.41 -59.41 24.56
N SER A 531 47.25 -58.97 25.55
CA SER A 531 46.28 -57.94 25.87
C SER A 531 46.82 -56.53 25.72
N THR A 532 48.06 -56.35 25.31
CA THR A 532 48.68 -55.02 25.16
C THR A 532 48.37 -54.44 23.76
N PRO A 533 47.75 -53.27 23.68
CA PRO A 533 47.41 -52.66 22.40
C PRO A 533 48.67 -52.16 21.65
N PRO A 534 48.64 -52.17 20.30
CA PRO A 534 49.79 -51.69 19.51
C PRO A 534 49.98 -50.20 19.65
N SER A 535 51.25 -49.78 19.67
CA SER A 535 51.68 -48.41 19.88
C SER A 535 51.14 -47.43 18.87
N LYS A 536 50.78 -46.23 19.35
CA LYS A 536 50.27 -45.06 18.60
C LYS A 536 51.09 -44.75 17.36
N GLN A 537 50.53 -45.01 16.18
CA GLN A 537 51.01 -44.37 14.96
C GLN A 537 50.36 -43.01 14.79
N HIS A 538 51.18 -41.96 14.69
CA HIS A 538 50.77 -40.60 14.39
C HIS A 538 50.24 -40.52 12.96
N VAL A 539 48.96 -40.16 12.81
CA VAL A 539 48.39 -39.76 11.52
C VAL A 539 48.43 -38.23 11.46
N PRO A 540 49.05 -37.63 10.48
CA PRO A 540 49.06 -36.18 10.39
C PRO A 540 47.71 -35.64 9.96
N VAL A 541 47.16 -34.70 10.74
CA VAL A 541 45.95 -33.96 10.40
C VAL A 541 46.29 -32.92 9.34
N ASN A 542 45.78 -33.10 8.15
CA ASN A 542 45.93 -32.15 7.05
C ASN A 542 45.04 -30.92 7.29
N LYS A 543 45.62 -29.74 7.44
CA LYS A 543 44.93 -28.45 7.53
C LYS A 543 44.40 -28.14 6.14
N ALA A 544 43.07 -28.24 5.97
CA ALA A 544 42.43 -27.73 4.78
C ALA A 544 42.39 -26.19 4.84
N ALA A 545 42.88 -25.56 3.80
CA ALA A 545 42.99 -24.11 3.66
C ALA A 545 41.63 -23.45 3.55
N ALA A 546 41.46 -22.31 4.21
CA ALA A 546 40.34 -21.43 4.03
C ALA A 546 40.43 -20.76 2.64
N LEU A 547 39.34 -20.80 1.91
CA LEU A 547 39.16 -20.00 0.70
C LEU A 547 38.39 -18.73 1.06
N PRO A 548 38.62 -17.58 0.41
CA PRO A 548 38.05 -16.28 0.76
C PRO A 548 36.54 -16.18 0.51
#